data_448183058162658bf25a33407fb0840f
#
_entry.id   448183058162658bf25a33407fb0840f
#
_cell.length_a   1.000
_cell.length_b   1.000
_cell.length_c   1.000
_cell.angle_alpha   90.00
_cell.angle_beta   90.00
_cell.angle_gamma   90.00
#
_symmetry.space_group_name_H-M   'P 1'
#
loop_
_entity.id
_entity.type
_entity.pdbx_description
1 polymer ?
#
loop_
_entity_poly.entity_id
_entity_poly.type
_entity_poly.pdbx_seq_one_letter_code
_entity_poly.pdbx_strand_id
1 'polypeptide(L)'
;MDKLIVLGLLVVGALHVGLRIVSAEKLELVYQWSQLRDVSRGAALPNVVFSSDSVNNSEDTFNTYGNLPMGVTHHKGFLYVTIPRRRPGIPATLNVIDMARNPSVNDPTLSPYPNLLVNTLRSDFAADPKRIISVYRTQVDRCDRLWFVDTGYLEYPGGAGRQVQRPALWVIDLTINRSVRRFEIPPEMVEFGWGIPNIEVDVDGSDCGRAYAYMPDYEQRRLYVYGLSEGRMWRFEHNYFSFEPRYGDFNVARQRFTWYDGIFSVALGGRWQESSTERTVYLHAMASVSEIAVSNRILQNETLAQLGNGVYGSAFRHLGARGPNTQSSSHAYDPITGVLFYAEVNRNSIGCWNTNRPFTPDNHGIVHLDNDEMIYPADLRLNRTAVNYRIWRQSAFRAAAGTICE
;
A
#
# COMPACT_ATOMS: atom_id res chain seq x y z
N MET A 1 -64.72 -5.69 20.44
CA MET A 1 -65.64 -4.91 19.61
C MET A 1 -64.83 -4.43 18.42
N ASP A 2 -65.02 -5.14 17.39
CA ASP A 2 -64.12 -5.30 16.26
C ASP A 2 -64.18 -4.17 15.27
N LYS A 3 -63.03 -3.75 14.77
CA LYS A 3 -62.94 -2.84 13.63
C LYS A 3 -62.47 -3.63 12.40
N LEU A 4 -63.40 -3.82 11.52
CA LEU A 4 -63.17 -4.35 10.17
C LEU A 4 -62.43 -3.28 9.36
N ILE A 5 -61.33 -3.63 8.74
CA ILE A 5 -60.58 -2.81 7.75
C ILE A 5 -60.79 -3.44 6.38
N VAL A 6 -61.44 -2.72 5.50
CA VAL A 6 -61.65 -3.11 4.10
C VAL A 6 -60.40 -2.77 3.31
N LEU A 7 -59.79 -3.76 2.66
CA LEU A 7 -58.69 -3.62 1.74
C LEU A 7 -59.21 -3.36 0.33
N GLY A 8 -59.01 -2.19 -0.19
CA GLY A 8 -59.27 -1.86 -1.61
C GLY A 8 -58.05 -2.24 -2.45
N LEU A 9 -58.21 -3.22 -3.36
CA LEU A 9 -57.26 -3.54 -4.41
C LEU A 9 -57.30 -2.47 -5.50
N LEU A 10 -56.26 -1.70 -5.68
CA LEU A 10 -55.99 -0.93 -6.90
C LEU A 10 -54.90 -1.71 -7.67
N VAL A 11 -55.26 -2.34 -8.75
CA VAL A 11 -54.34 -2.89 -9.74
C VAL A 11 -53.88 -1.74 -10.62
N VAL A 12 -52.64 -1.29 -10.38
CA VAL A 12 -51.92 -0.42 -11.31
C VAL A 12 -50.83 -1.28 -11.94
N GLY A 13 -50.90 -1.38 -13.29
CA GLY A 13 -49.91 -2.12 -14.06
C GLY A 13 -48.50 -1.60 -13.83
N ALA A 14 -47.70 -2.42 -13.19
CA ALA A 14 -46.28 -2.12 -12.97
C ALA A 14 -45.49 -2.47 -14.21
N LEU A 15 -45.00 -1.47 -14.92
CA LEU A 15 -43.81 -1.63 -15.74
C LEU A 15 -42.69 -2.14 -14.81
N HIS A 16 -42.23 -3.38 -15.08
CA HIS A 16 -41.04 -3.92 -14.42
C HIS A 16 -39.79 -3.18 -14.93
N VAL A 17 -39.50 -2.02 -14.36
CA VAL A 17 -38.12 -1.54 -14.28
C VAL A 17 -37.51 -2.35 -13.15
N GLY A 18 -36.75 -3.36 -13.53
CA GLY A 18 -36.00 -4.16 -12.56
C GLY A 18 -34.99 -3.27 -11.84
N LEU A 19 -35.39 -2.72 -10.69
CA LEU A 19 -34.46 -2.23 -9.71
C LEU A 19 -33.67 -3.47 -9.23
N ARG A 20 -32.53 -3.74 -9.84
CA ARG A 20 -31.53 -4.57 -9.21
C ARG A 20 -31.08 -3.79 -7.98
N ILE A 21 -31.61 -4.15 -6.82
CA ILE A 21 -30.98 -3.85 -5.54
C ILE A 21 -29.69 -4.65 -5.57
N VAL A 22 -28.62 -4.05 -6.06
CA VAL A 22 -27.28 -4.58 -5.89
C VAL A 22 -27.02 -4.41 -4.40
N SER A 23 -27.10 -5.51 -3.65
CA SER A 23 -26.64 -5.48 -2.26
C SER A 23 -25.18 -5.04 -2.32
N ALA A 24 -24.86 -3.92 -1.70
CA ALA A 24 -23.48 -3.52 -1.51
C ALA A 24 -22.77 -4.68 -0.81
N GLU A 25 -21.89 -5.40 -1.53
CA GLU A 25 -21.18 -6.52 -0.94
C GLU A 25 -20.33 -5.97 0.20
N LYS A 26 -20.69 -6.39 1.39
CA LYS A 26 -20.06 -5.99 2.64
C LYS A 26 -18.58 -6.38 2.61
N LEU A 27 -17.70 -5.55 3.15
CA LEU A 27 -16.32 -5.96 3.38
C LEU A 27 -16.30 -7.23 4.23
N GLU A 28 -15.53 -8.20 3.82
CA GLU A 28 -15.32 -9.44 4.56
C GLU A 28 -14.05 -9.30 5.39
N LEU A 29 -14.14 -9.50 6.70
CA LEU A 29 -12.99 -9.60 7.58
C LEU A 29 -12.25 -10.91 7.29
N VAL A 30 -11.00 -10.81 6.85
CA VAL A 30 -10.15 -11.98 6.55
C VAL A 30 -9.34 -12.36 7.78
N TYR A 31 -8.66 -11.41 8.38
CA TYR A 31 -7.85 -11.62 9.58
C TYR A 31 -7.95 -10.44 10.54
N GLN A 32 -7.92 -10.76 11.81
CA GLN A 32 -7.86 -9.80 12.91
C GLN A 32 -6.89 -10.29 13.98
N TRP A 33 -6.09 -9.37 14.50
CA TRP A 33 -5.20 -9.66 15.63
C TRP A 33 -5.62 -8.83 16.84
N SER A 34 -5.89 -9.52 17.94
CA SER A 34 -5.98 -8.88 19.25
C SER A 34 -4.60 -8.45 19.72
N GLN A 35 -3.61 -9.31 19.46
CA GLN A 35 -2.19 -9.08 19.65
C GLN A 35 -1.39 -9.94 18.67
N LEU A 36 -0.37 -9.37 18.05
CA LEU A 36 0.57 -10.18 17.30
C LEU A 36 1.38 -11.06 18.25
N ARG A 37 1.61 -12.32 17.84
CA ARG A 37 2.45 -13.26 18.58
C ARG A 37 3.91 -13.13 18.16
N ASP A 38 4.82 -13.50 19.07
CA ASP A 38 6.25 -13.55 18.75
C ASP A 38 6.52 -14.54 17.61
N VAL A 39 6.81 -14.02 16.44
CA VAL A 39 7.08 -14.82 15.23
C VAL A 39 8.43 -15.56 15.31
N SER A 40 9.35 -15.17 16.20
CA SER A 40 10.61 -15.87 16.42
C SER A 40 10.41 -17.24 17.07
N ARG A 41 9.27 -17.45 17.74
CA ARG A 41 8.85 -18.69 18.40
C ARG A 41 7.79 -19.46 17.62
N GLY A 42 7.29 -18.92 16.51
CA GLY A 42 6.23 -19.52 15.70
C GLY A 42 6.73 -20.59 14.74
N ALA A 43 5.82 -21.50 14.36
CA ALA A 43 6.05 -22.71 13.59
C ALA A 43 7.03 -22.52 12.42
N ALA A 44 8.07 -23.37 12.43
CA ALA A 44 9.00 -23.48 11.34
C ALA A 44 8.26 -23.77 10.02
N LEU A 45 8.49 -22.96 9.00
CA LEU A 45 8.26 -23.40 7.63
C LEU A 45 9.11 -24.66 7.43
N PRO A 46 8.60 -25.72 6.80
CA PRO A 46 9.41 -26.92 6.53
C PRO A 46 10.64 -26.47 5.74
N ASN A 47 11.83 -26.70 6.29
CA ASN A 47 13.16 -26.33 5.80
C ASN A 47 13.82 -25.05 6.35
N VAL A 48 13.33 -24.44 7.40
CA VAL A 48 14.08 -23.41 8.13
C VAL A 48 14.68 -24.02 9.38
N VAL A 49 15.98 -24.30 9.35
CA VAL A 49 16.74 -24.69 10.53
C VAL A 49 17.05 -23.40 11.30
N PHE A 50 16.46 -23.26 12.47
CA PHE A 50 16.86 -22.21 13.41
C PHE A 50 18.17 -22.62 14.08
N SER A 51 19.26 -21.88 13.85
CA SER A 51 20.42 -21.99 14.70
C SER A 51 20.09 -21.33 16.04
N SER A 52 20.35 -22.07 17.12
CA SER A 52 20.07 -21.66 18.50
C SER A 52 21.08 -20.66 19.06
N ASP A 53 21.65 -19.80 18.23
CA ASP A 53 22.55 -18.77 18.75
C ASP A 53 21.73 -17.72 19.47
N SER A 54 21.74 -17.87 20.78
CA SER A 54 21.10 -16.99 21.75
C SER A 54 21.62 -15.57 21.62
N VAL A 55 20.80 -14.69 21.06
CA VAL A 55 21.05 -13.25 21.07
C VAL A 55 20.46 -12.72 22.39
N ASN A 56 21.32 -12.54 23.39
CA ASN A 56 21.00 -11.90 24.65
C ASN A 56 21.13 -10.38 24.49
N ASN A 57 20.09 -9.71 23.96
CA ASN A 57 20.02 -8.26 24.02
C ASN A 57 18.67 -7.81 24.56
N SER A 58 18.67 -6.86 25.48
CA SER A 58 17.49 -6.25 26.06
C SER A 58 16.59 -5.53 25.03
N GLU A 59 17.07 -5.36 23.80
CA GLU A 59 16.30 -4.83 22.67
C GLU A 59 15.53 -5.92 21.91
N ASP A 60 15.83 -7.19 22.14
CA ASP A 60 15.22 -8.35 21.46
C ASP A 60 13.94 -8.87 22.13
N THR A 61 13.47 -8.19 23.17
CA THR A 61 12.20 -8.56 23.80
C THR A 61 11.06 -8.19 22.85
N PHE A 62 10.32 -9.20 22.41
CA PHE A 62 9.13 -9.00 21.58
C PHE A 62 8.18 -7.99 22.21
N ASN A 63 7.85 -6.94 21.46
CA ASN A 63 6.96 -5.88 21.89
C ASN A 63 5.63 -5.96 21.12
N THR A 64 4.63 -6.54 21.74
CA THR A 64 3.30 -6.68 21.16
C THR A 64 2.70 -5.35 20.72
N TYR A 65 2.88 -4.31 21.50
CA TYR A 65 2.34 -2.98 21.20
C TYR A 65 3.06 -2.29 20.03
N GLY A 66 4.34 -2.60 19.82
CA GLY A 66 5.16 -2.06 18.73
C GLY A 66 4.94 -2.76 17.40
N ASN A 67 4.43 -4.00 17.41
CA ASN A 67 4.21 -4.80 16.22
C ASN A 67 2.88 -4.44 15.56
N LEU A 68 2.89 -3.41 14.71
CA LEU A 68 1.71 -2.93 13.99
C LEU A 68 1.85 -3.21 12.49
N PRO A 69 0.96 -4.01 11.88
CA PRO A 69 0.92 -4.21 10.43
C PRO A 69 0.66 -2.88 9.71
N MET A 70 1.42 -2.60 8.65
CA MET A 70 1.30 -1.36 7.87
C MET A 70 1.05 -1.61 6.39
N GLY A 71 1.54 -2.69 5.83
CA GLY A 71 1.35 -3.04 4.44
C GLY A 71 0.87 -4.46 4.25
N VAL A 72 0.11 -4.69 3.17
CA VAL A 72 -0.45 -5.99 2.81
C VAL A 72 -0.39 -6.23 1.31
N THR A 73 -0.02 -7.44 0.91
CA THR A 73 -0.09 -7.86 -0.50
C THR A 73 -0.51 -9.32 -0.57
N HIS A 74 -1.57 -9.60 -1.30
CA HIS A 74 -2.01 -10.98 -1.54
C HIS A 74 -1.42 -11.52 -2.85
N HIS A 75 -0.99 -12.79 -2.82
CA HIS A 75 -0.59 -13.51 -4.02
C HIS A 75 -0.79 -15.01 -3.87
N LYS A 76 -1.61 -15.61 -4.75
CA LYS A 76 -1.80 -17.07 -4.88
C LYS A 76 -2.01 -17.80 -3.53
N GLY A 77 -2.89 -17.27 -2.67
CA GLY A 77 -3.20 -17.87 -1.37
C GLY A 77 -2.21 -17.53 -0.24
N PHE A 78 -1.22 -16.68 -0.52
CA PHE A 78 -0.31 -16.12 0.48
C PHE A 78 -0.62 -14.64 0.71
N LEU A 79 -0.60 -14.23 1.97
CA LEU A 79 -0.75 -12.84 2.36
C LEU A 79 0.58 -12.35 2.95
N TYR A 80 1.25 -11.45 2.25
CA TYR A 80 2.47 -10.79 2.72
C TYR A 80 2.09 -9.60 3.59
N VAL A 81 2.67 -9.54 4.79
CA VAL A 81 2.35 -8.53 5.79
C VAL A 81 3.64 -7.86 6.24
N THR A 82 3.67 -6.53 6.21
CA THR A 82 4.82 -5.77 6.68
C THR A 82 4.57 -5.13 8.04
N ILE A 83 5.62 -5.12 8.85
CA ILE A 83 5.67 -4.48 10.16
C ILE A 83 6.94 -3.65 10.19
N PRO A 84 6.88 -2.36 9.80
CA PRO A 84 8.07 -1.51 9.79
C PRO A 84 8.61 -1.31 11.19
N ARG A 85 9.93 -1.22 11.31
CA ARG A 85 10.62 -1.10 12.59
C ARG A 85 10.58 0.32 13.13
N ARG A 86 9.41 0.69 13.61
CA ARG A 86 9.13 1.98 14.24
C ARG A 86 9.46 2.00 15.73
N ARG A 87 9.59 0.82 16.34
CA ARG A 87 9.88 0.59 17.76
C ARG A 87 10.75 -0.64 17.93
N PRO A 88 11.47 -0.76 19.05
CA PRO A 88 12.20 -1.99 19.36
C PRO A 88 11.24 -3.17 19.57
N GLY A 89 11.75 -4.40 19.47
CA GLY A 89 10.98 -5.63 19.68
C GLY A 89 10.14 -6.07 18.51
N ILE A 90 10.55 -5.74 17.26
CA ILE A 90 9.94 -6.20 16.02
C ILE A 90 10.91 -7.21 15.36
N PRO A 91 10.68 -8.52 15.51
CA PRO A 91 11.62 -9.54 15.05
C PRO A 91 11.71 -9.66 13.53
N ALA A 92 10.59 -9.46 12.83
CA ALA A 92 10.55 -9.51 11.37
C ALA A 92 9.72 -8.37 10.79
N THR A 93 10.31 -7.63 9.86
CA THR A 93 9.62 -6.53 9.17
C THR A 93 8.80 -7.00 7.98
N LEU A 94 9.17 -8.11 7.35
CA LEU A 94 8.45 -8.75 6.25
C LEU A 94 8.02 -10.15 6.65
N ASN A 95 6.73 -10.42 6.57
CA ASN A 95 6.10 -11.65 7.01
C ASN A 95 5.16 -12.20 5.95
N VAL A 96 4.78 -13.48 6.07
CA VAL A 96 3.82 -14.14 5.21
C VAL A 96 2.85 -14.99 6.03
N ILE A 97 1.61 -15.07 5.56
CA ILE A 97 0.58 -16.01 6.01
C ILE A 97 0.26 -16.95 4.85
N ASP A 98 0.38 -18.24 5.06
CA ASP A 98 -0.23 -19.26 4.21
C ASP A 98 -1.71 -19.36 4.61
N MET A 99 -2.61 -18.83 3.77
CA MET A 99 -4.03 -18.72 4.08
C MET A 99 -4.73 -20.08 4.15
N ALA A 100 -4.22 -21.08 3.42
CA ALA A 100 -4.77 -22.44 3.47
C ALA A 100 -4.45 -23.14 4.80
N ARG A 101 -3.30 -22.81 5.41
CA ARG A 101 -2.88 -23.35 6.72
C ARG A 101 -3.39 -22.52 7.89
N ASN A 102 -3.86 -21.31 7.66
CA ASN A 102 -4.38 -20.40 8.68
C ASN A 102 -5.84 -20.02 8.35
N PRO A 103 -6.79 -20.95 8.47
CA PRO A 103 -8.20 -20.69 8.15
C PRO A 103 -8.90 -19.86 9.25
N SER A 104 -8.26 -19.64 10.40
CA SER A 104 -8.82 -18.83 11.49
C SER A 104 -8.78 -17.35 11.12
N VAL A 105 -9.89 -16.66 11.34
CA VAL A 105 -9.97 -15.21 11.17
C VAL A 105 -9.20 -14.47 12.27
N ASN A 106 -9.12 -15.04 13.49
CA ASN A 106 -8.52 -14.39 14.66
C ASN A 106 -7.08 -14.88 14.88
N ASP A 107 -6.20 -13.91 15.11
CA ASP A 107 -4.81 -14.11 15.53
C ASP A 107 -4.01 -15.09 14.62
N PRO A 108 -4.06 -14.96 13.27
CA PRO A 108 -3.29 -15.82 12.40
C PRO A 108 -1.80 -15.65 12.66
N THR A 109 -1.06 -16.76 12.60
CA THR A 109 0.39 -16.73 12.82
C THR A 109 1.10 -16.13 11.60
N LEU A 110 1.94 -15.15 11.85
CA LEU A 110 2.86 -14.58 10.87
C LEU A 110 4.14 -15.43 10.82
N SER A 111 4.68 -15.65 9.64
CA SER A 111 5.97 -16.29 9.43
C SER A 111 6.94 -15.30 8.76
N PRO A 112 8.17 -15.13 9.28
CA PRO A 112 9.16 -14.26 8.65
C PRO A 112 9.45 -14.65 7.20
N TYR A 113 9.42 -13.68 6.27
CA TYR A 113 9.64 -13.94 4.86
C TYR A 113 10.85 -13.15 4.32
N PRO A 114 11.74 -13.74 3.50
CA PRO A 114 11.78 -15.15 3.10
C PRO A 114 12.18 -16.11 4.23
N ASN A 115 12.79 -15.63 5.29
CA ASN A 115 13.09 -16.36 6.51
C ASN A 115 13.47 -15.40 7.65
N LEU A 116 13.64 -15.94 8.87
CA LEU A 116 13.97 -15.13 10.05
C LEU A 116 15.36 -14.49 9.94
N LEU A 117 16.37 -15.23 9.43
CA LEU A 117 17.75 -14.73 9.36
C LEU A 117 17.86 -13.45 8.53
N VAL A 118 17.15 -13.38 7.39
CA VAL A 118 17.13 -12.19 6.53
C VAL A 118 16.45 -11.02 7.23
N ASN A 119 15.50 -11.27 8.13
CA ASN A 119 14.80 -10.26 8.91
C ASN A 119 15.51 -9.88 10.22
N THR A 120 16.41 -10.70 10.74
CA THR A 120 17.05 -10.43 12.04
C THR A 120 18.07 -9.31 11.92
N LEU A 121 17.97 -8.29 12.78
CA LEU A 121 18.99 -7.25 12.90
C LEU A 121 20.30 -7.84 13.48
N ARG A 122 21.42 -7.27 13.09
CA ARG A 122 22.68 -7.56 13.77
C ARG A 122 22.68 -6.90 15.16
N SER A 123 23.26 -7.57 16.15
CA SER A 123 23.33 -7.04 17.51
C SER A 123 24.15 -5.75 17.63
N ASP A 124 25.13 -5.58 16.73
CA ASP A 124 25.96 -4.39 16.62
C ASP A 124 25.36 -3.29 15.72
N PHE A 125 24.19 -3.56 15.13
CA PHE A 125 23.54 -2.72 14.11
C PHE A 125 24.45 -2.37 12.92
N ALA A 126 25.49 -3.14 12.65
CA ALA A 126 26.30 -2.99 11.46
C ALA A 126 25.49 -3.29 10.20
N ALA A 127 25.76 -2.57 9.11
CA ALA A 127 25.15 -2.82 7.83
C ALA A 127 25.45 -4.24 7.33
N ASP A 128 24.41 -4.90 6.84
CA ASP A 128 24.52 -6.21 6.21
C ASP A 128 23.57 -6.25 4.99
N PRO A 129 24.10 -6.19 3.76
CA PRO A 129 23.27 -6.14 2.56
C PRO A 129 22.43 -7.40 2.30
N LYS A 130 22.64 -8.46 3.09
CA LYS A 130 21.84 -9.69 3.04
C LYS A 130 20.61 -9.62 3.96
N ARG A 131 20.46 -8.56 4.74
CA ARG A 131 19.37 -8.38 5.71
C ARG A 131 18.43 -7.27 5.30
N ILE A 132 17.20 -7.41 5.74
CA ILE A 132 16.11 -6.43 5.57
C ILE A 132 15.93 -5.71 6.91
N ILE A 133 16.00 -4.37 6.88
CA ILE A 133 15.92 -3.55 8.09
C ILE A 133 14.48 -3.14 8.36
N SER A 134 13.80 -2.46 7.43
CA SER A 134 12.44 -1.96 7.66
C SER A 134 11.70 -1.76 6.35
N VAL A 135 10.54 -2.42 6.23
CA VAL A 135 9.68 -2.41 5.04
C VAL A 135 8.30 -1.88 5.41
N TYR A 136 7.80 -0.91 4.64
CA TYR A 136 6.45 -0.35 4.83
C TYR A 136 5.41 -1.04 3.97
N ARG A 137 5.62 -1.10 2.66
CA ARG A 137 4.66 -1.69 1.72
C ARG A 137 5.37 -2.51 0.66
N THR A 138 4.64 -3.47 0.14
CA THR A 138 5.10 -4.35 -0.93
C THR A 138 4.13 -4.31 -2.11
N GLN A 139 4.62 -4.73 -3.28
CA GLN A 139 3.80 -4.93 -4.48
C GLN A 139 4.21 -6.23 -5.15
N VAL A 140 3.24 -7.02 -5.60
CA VAL A 140 3.51 -8.16 -6.49
C VAL A 140 3.20 -7.76 -7.92
N ASP A 141 4.17 -7.94 -8.80
CA ASP A 141 3.99 -7.71 -10.22
C ASP A 141 3.34 -8.92 -10.93
N ARG A 142 3.02 -8.73 -12.20
CA ARG A 142 2.40 -9.77 -13.02
C ARG A 142 3.32 -10.97 -13.34
N CYS A 143 4.59 -10.86 -13.01
CA CYS A 143 5.63 -11.86 -13.23
C CYS A 143 5.97 -12.64 -11.94
N ASP A 144 5.03 -12.65 -10.99
CA ASP A 144 5.18 -13.35 -9.71
C ASP A 144 6.40 -12.88 -8.89
N ARG A 145 6.72 -11.57 -8.94
CA ARG A 145 7.83 -10.99 -8.16
C ARG A 145 7.31 -10.03 -7.12
N LEU A 146 7.77 -10.18 -5.89
CA LEU A 146 7.51 -9.27 -4.77
C LEU A 146 8.55 -8.16 -4.77
N TRP A 147 8.10 -6.92 -4.86
CA TRP A 147 8.90 -5.70 -4.87
C TRP A 147 8.66 -4.91 -3.58
N PHE A 148 9.71 -4.38 -3.00
CA PHE A 148 9.63 -3.48 -1.85
C PHE A 148 10.89 -2.64 -1.70
N VAL A 149 10.75 -1.52 -0.97
CA VAL A 149 11.90 -0.75 -0.52
C VAL A 149 12.17 -1.13 0.93
N ASP A 150 13.39 -1.60 1.18
CA ASP A 150 13.96 -1.62 2.53
C ASP A 150 14.51 -0.22 2.81
N THR A 151 13.92 0.48 3.75
CA THR A 151 14.34 1.84 4.10
C THR A 151 15.73 1.89 4.72
N GLY A 152 16.20 0.74 5.23
CA GLY A 152 17.47 0.67 5.97
C GLY A 152 17.46 1.45 7.29
N TYR A 153 16.29 1.92 7.75
CA TYR A 153 16.12 2.87 8.83
C TYR A 153 15.29 2.29 9.98
N LEU A 154 15.72 2.55 11.20
CA LEU A 154 14.97 2.29 12.44
C LEU A 154 14.44 3.62 12.98
N GLU A 155 13.16 3.70 13.32
CA GLU A 155 12.56 4.90 13.92
C GLU A 155 12.84 4.99 15.45
N TYR A 156 13.86 4.31 15.92
CA TYR A 156 14.36 4.33 17.30
C TYR A 156 15.89 4.19 17.32
N PRO A 157 16.59 4.47 18.42
CA PRO A 157 16.12 4.86 19.75
C PRO A 157 15.82 6.34 19.88
N GLY A 158 15.00 6.70 20.87
CA GLY A 158 14.94 8.08 21.39
C GLY A 158 14.38 9.16 20.48
N GLY A 159 13.57 8.80 19.47
CA GLY A 159 12.92 9.78 18.57
C GLY A 159 13.81 10.33 17.45
N ALA A 160 15.12 10.07 17.45
CA ALA A 160 16.06 10.51 16.41
C ALA A 160 16.18 9.52 15.25
N GLY A 161 15.80 8.25 15.50
CA GLY A 161 15.97 7.16 14.53
C GLY A 161 17.43 6.82 14.20
N ARG A 162 17.64 5.80 13.38
CA ARG A 162 18.97 5.37 12.96
C ARG A 162 18.95 4.81 11.54
N GLN A 163 19.76 5.36 10.65
CA GLN A 163 20.06 4.72 9.38
C GLN A 163 21.08 3.59 9.61
N VAL A 164 20.65 2.35 9.53
CA VAL A 164 21.51 1.17 9.73
C VAL A 164 22.29 0.86 8.46
N GLN A 165 21.62 0.91 7.33
CA GLN A 165 22.24 0.69 6.02
C GLN A 165 21.56 1.57 4.97
N ARG A 166 22.16 1.69 3.80
CA ARG A 166 21.56 2.41 2.68
C ARG A 166 20.21 1.82 2.32
N PRO A 167 19.20 2.65 1.98
CA PRO A 167 17.95 2.13 1.46
C PRO A 167 18.17 1.32 0.20
N ALA A 168 17.39 0.29 0.01
CA ALA A 168 17.52 -0.60 -1.13
C ALA A 168 16.18 -1.07 -1.67
N LEU A 169 16.06 -1.10 -2.99
CA LEU A 169 14.98 -1.78 -3.68
C LEU A 169 15.29 -3.27 -3.74
N TRP A 170 14.34 -4.09 -3.34
CA TRP A 170 14.41 -5.54 -3.41
C TRP A 170 13.37 -6.10 -4.36
N VAL A 171 13.76 -7.15 -5.08
CA VAL A 171 12.87 -7.95 -5.92
C VAL A 171 13.07 -9.42 -5.57
N ILE A 172 12.03 -10.07 -5.10
CA ILE A 172 12.02 -11.51 -4.77
C ILE A 172 11.14 -12.23 -5.79
N ASP A 173 11.68 -13.22 -6.45
CA ASP A 173 10.91 -14.14 -7.29
C ASP A 173 10.17 -15.12 -6.37
N LEU A 174 8.83 -15.05 -6.40
CA LEU A 174 7.94 -15.84 -5.54
C LEU A 174 7.80 -17.29 -6.00
N THR A 175 8.22 -17.62 -7.22
CA THR A 175 8.17 -19.00 -7.73
C THR A 175 9.29 -19.86 -7.16
N ILE A 176 10.42 -19.24 -6.85
CA ILE A 176 11.62 -19.88 -6.28
C ILE A 176 11.99 -19.34 -4.90
N ASN A 177 11.25 -18.38 -4.36
CA ASN A 177 11.48 -17.73 -3.06
C ASN A 177 12.92 -17.18 -2.89
N ARG A 178 13.45 -16.53 -3.93
CA ARG A 178 14.81 -15.97 -3.94
C ARG A 178 14.82 -14.52 -4.38
N SER A 179 15.69 -13.74 -3.75
CA SER A 179 15.99 -12.39 -4.21
C SER A 179 16.71 -12.47 -5.55
N VAL A 180 16.11 -11.85 -6.59
CA VAL A 180 16.66 -11.78 -7.95
C VAL A 180 17.27 -10.42 -8.24
N ARG A 181 16.95 -9.42 -7.44
CA ARG A 181 17.54 -8.08 -7.50
C ARG A 181 17.57 -7.45 -6.11
N ARG A 182 18.70 -6.85 -5.77
CA ARG A 182 18.83 -5.81 -4.74
C ARG A 182 19.59 -4.65 -5.38
N PHE A 183 18.94 -3.49 -5.37
CA PHE A 183 19.52 -2.25 -5.87
C PHE A 183 19.64 -1.28 -4.70
N GLU A 184 20.85 -1.01 -4.27
CA GLU A 184 21.13 -0.01 -3.25
C GLU A 184 20.95 1.38 -3.83
N ILE A 185 20.09 2.18 -3.20
CA ILE A 185 19.77 3.52 -3.70
C ILE A 185 20.94 4.45 -3.44
N PRO A 186 21.48 5.08 -4.50
CA PRO A 186 22.65 5.96 -4.36
C PRO A 186 22.41 7.15 -3.41
N PRO A 187 23.44 7.58 -2.66
CA PRO A 187 23.30 8.68 -1.69
C PRO A 187 22.89 10.02 -2.32
N GLU A 188 23.26 10.26 -3.56
CA GLU A 188 22.86 11.44 -4.32
C GLU A 188 21.38 11.44 -4.71
N MET A 189 20.72 10.28 -4.68
CA MET A 189 19.28 10.14 -4.89
C MET A 189 18.52 10.34 -3.59
N VAL A 190 18.86 9.55 -2.57
CA VAL A 190 18.17 9.52 -1.28
C VAL A 190 19.18 9.59 -0.16
N GLU A 191 19.13 10.64 0.63
CA GLU A 191 19.99 10.79 1.80
C GLU A 191 19.58 9.82 2.91
N PHE A 192 18.28 9.82 3.24
CA PHE A 192 17.67 8.93 4.25
C PHE A 192 16.50 8.17 3.63
N GLY A 193 16.43 6.84 3.87
CA GLY A 193 15.42 5.97 3.26
C GLY A 193 14.01 6.05 3.85
N TRP A 194 13.82 6.70 4.97
CA TRP A 194 12.57 6.68 5.73
C TRP A 194 11.38 7.37 5.04
N GLY A 195 11.64 8.24 4.07
CA GLY A 195 10.61 8.96 3.31
C GLY A 195 9.92 8.15 2.19
N ILE A 196 10.30 6.88 1.95
CA ILE A 196 9.77 6.07 0.84
C ILE A 196 8.82 4.99 1.39
N PRO A 197 7.52 5.28 1.57
CA PRO A 197 6.59 4.36 2.22
C PRO A 197 5.90 3.40 1.25
N ASN A 198 5.96 3.63 -0.05
CA ASN A 198 5.15 2.93 -1.05
C ASN A 198 5.96 2.58 -2.31
N ILE A 199 5.44 1.62 -3.04
CA ILE A 199 5.96 1.19 -4.33
C ILE A 199 4.81 0.73 -5.23
N GLU A 200 4.86 1.10 -6.50
CA GLU A 200 3.99 0.59 -7.56
C GLU A 200 4.84 0.11 -8.72
N VAL A 201 4.46 -1.00 -9.35
CA VAL A 201 5.29 -1.65 -10.38
C VAL A 201 4.52 -1.77 -11.69
N ASP A 202 5.07 -1.19 -12.73
CA ASP A 202 4.60 -1.27 -14.11
C ASP A 202 5.46 -2.25 -14.91
N VAL A 203 4.82 -3.30 -15.42
CA VAL A 203 5.48 -4.27 -16.32
C VAL A 203 4.99 -4.04 -17.73
N ASP A 204 5.91 -3.78 -18.64
CA ASP A 204 5.61 -3.50 -20.04
C ASP A 204 5.17 -4.77 -20.78
N GLY A 205 3.91 -4.79 -21.19
CA GLY A 205 3.36 -5.90 -21.97
C GLY A 205 3.54 -7.28 -21.30
N SER A 206 4.12 -8.23 -22.01
CA SER A 206 4.46 -9.58 -21.55
C SER A 206 5.93 -9.73 -21.15
N ASP A 207 6.74 -8.69 -21.35
CA ASP A 207 8.17 -8.74 -21.07
C ASP A 207 8.45 -8.44 -19.59
N CYS A 208 8.71 -9.48 -18.82
CA CYS A 208 9.06 -9.37 -17.40
C CYS A 208 10.42 -8.68 -17.17
N GLY A 209 11.27 -8.57 -18.18
CA GLY A 209 12.53 -7.83 -18.12
C GLY A 209 12.31 -6.31 -18.13
N ARG A 210 11.24 -5.85 -18.77
CA ARG A 210 10.90 -4.43 -18.87
C ARG A 210 9.88 -4.05 -17.79
N ALA A 211 10.38 -3.77 -16.63
CA ALA A 211 9.60 -3.34 -15.48
C ALA A 211 10.14 -2.03 -14.91
N TYR A 212 9.22 -1.17 -14.46
CA TYR A 212 9.54 0.09 -13.80
C TYR A 212 8.88 0.12 -12.43
N ALA A 213 9.63 0.56 -11.42
CA ALA A 213 9.10 0.79 -10.08
C ALA A 213 8.98 2.29 -9.81
N TYR A 214 7.81 2.74 -9.40
CA TYR A 214 7.52 4.10 -8.98
C TYR A 214 7.47 4.17 -7.47
N MET A 215 8.30 5.01 -6.86
CA MET A 215 8.49 5.11 -5.42
C MET A 215 8.33 6.57 -4.99
N PRO A 216 7.20 6.95 -4.37
CA PRO A 216 7.03 8.29 -3.84
C PRO A 216 7.89 8.47 -2.58
N ASP A 217 8.45 9.67 -2.43
CA ASP A 217 9.15 10.10 -1.23
C ASP A 217 8.40 11.31 -0.65
N TYR A 218 7.72 11.09 0.45
CA TYR A 218 6.92 12.13 1.08
C TYR A 218 7.76 13.19 1.78
N GLU A 219 8.95 12.84 2.23
CA GLU A 219 9.84 13.76 2.94
C GLU A 219 10.57 14.69 1.98
N GLN A 220 11.18 14.13 0.95
CA GLN A 220 11.90 14.91 -0.04
C GLN A 220 10.98 15.45 -1.15
N ARG A 221 9.71 15.05 -1.17
CA ARG A 221 8.70 15.46 -2.17
C ARG A 221 9.15 15.13 -3.59
N ARG A 222 9.61 13.89 -3.77
CA ARG A 222 10.16 13.37 -5.02
C ARG A 222 9.45 12.09 -5.43
N LEU A 223 9.45 11.83 -6.71
CA LEU A 223 9.05 10.53 -7.26
C LEU A 223 10.29 9.88 -7.86
N TYR A 224 10.72 8.76 -7.30
CA TYR A 224 11.79 7.96 -7.86
C TYR A 224 11.22 6.92 -8.83
N VAL A 225 11.95 6.71 -9.91
CA VAL A 225 11.66 5.67 -10.90
C VAL A 225 12.89 4.80 -11.06
N TYR A 226 12.71 3.49 -10.90
CA TYR A 226 13.75 2.51 -11.18
C TYR A 226 13.37 1.69 -12.40
N GLY A 227 14.24 1.63 -13.40
CA GLY A 227 14.12 0.76 -14.57
C GLY A 227 14.88 -0.55 -14.33
N LEU A 228 14.17 -1.69 -14.40
CA LEU A 228 14.78 -3.00 -14.13
C LEU A 228 15.81 -3.38 -15.21
N SER A 229 15.46 -3.18 -16.47
CA SER A 229 16.36 -3.45 -17.61
C SER A 229 17.53 -2.48 -17.65
N GLU A 230 17.29 -1.23 -17.30
CA GLU A 230 18.31 -0.18 -17.25
C GLU A 230 19.26 -0.37 -16.07
N GLY A 231 18.79 -1.00 -14.99
CA GLY A 231 19.53 -1.17 -13.74
C GLY A 231 19.85 0.16 -13.05
N ARG A 232 19.09 1.21 -13.35
CA ARG A 232 19.32 2.58 -12.90
C ARG A 232 18.06 3.21 -12.35
N MET A 233 18.24 4.28 -11.56
CA MET A 233 17.19 5.07 -10.95
C MET A 233 17.31 6.53 -11.37
N TRP A 234 16.18 7.20 -11.57
CA TRP A 234 16.09 8.65 -11.76
C TRP A 234 14.92 9.21 -10.96
N ARG A 235 14.78 10.53 -10.92
CA ARG A 235 13.78 11.20 -10.10
C ARG A 235 13.06 12.31 -10.84
N PHE A 236 11.82 12.54 -10.43
CA PHE A 236 11.01 13.69 -10.81
C PHE A 236 10.72 14.55 -9.59
N GLU A 237 10.63 15.85 -9.80
CA GLU A 237 10.27 16.85 -8.80
C GLU A 237 9.15 17.72 -9.38
N HIS A 238 8.13 18.03 -8.59
CA HIS A 238 7.02 18.88 -9.04
C HIS A 238 6.37 19.59 -7.85
N ASN A 239 5.82 20.80 -8.06
CA ASN A 239 5.12 21.56 -7.02
C ASN A 239 3.91 20.79 -6.45
N TYR A 240 3.24 20.00 -7.28
CA TYR A 240 2.11 19.17 -6.86
C TYR A 240 2.51 18.01 -5.93
N PHE A 241 3.80 17.75 -5.76
CA PHE A 241 4.27 16.71 -4.83
C PHE A 241 4.28 17.18 -3.38
N SER A 242 3.98 18.46 -3.12
CA SER A 242 3.86 19.00 -1.79
C SER A 242 2.47 18.71 -1.19
N PHE A 243 2.38 18.78 0.13
CA PHE A 243 1.11 18.76 0.85
C PHE A 243 0.30 20.04 0.58
N GLU A 244 -0.98 19.96 0.87
CA GLU A 244 -1.87 21.11 0.86
C GLU A 244 -2.06 21.64 2.29
N PRO A 245 -1.60 22.85 2.65
CA PRO A 245 -1.64 23.35 4.03
C PRO A 245 -3.02 23.29 4.69
N ARG A 246 -4.09 23.41 3.92
CA ARG A 246 -5.49 23.35 4.41
C ARG A 246 -5.91 21.96 4.88
N TYR A 247 -5.17 20.93 4.50
CA TYR A 247 -5.51 19.53 4.78
C TYR A 247 -4.43 18.81 5.60
N GLY A 248 -3.53 19.57 6.22
CA GLY A 248 -2.49 19.07 7.11
C GLY A 248 -2.98 18.63 8.49
N ASP A 249 -4.21 18.97 8.87
CA ASP A 249 -4.78 18.63 10.17
C ASP A 249 -5.55 17.30 10.11
N PHE A 250 -5.18 16.40 11.01
CA PHE A 250 -5.77 15.07 11.13
C PHE A 250 -6.45 14.89 12.48
N ASN A 251 -7.54 14.08 12.48
CA ASN A 251 -8.21 13.63 13.68
C ASN A 251 -8.56 12.15 13.53
N VAL A 252 -7.66 11.29 13.97
CA VAL A 252 -7.80 9.84 13.87
C VAL A 252 -7.96 9.24 15.26
N ALA A 253 -9.03 8.49 15.51
CA ALA A 253 -9.36 7.94 16.84
C ALA A 253 -9.35 9.00 17.95
N ARG A 254 -9.83 10.21 17.68
CA ARG A 254 -9.81 11.37 18.60
C ARG A 254 -8.40 11.91 18.90
N GLN A 255 -7.37 11.40 18.26
CA GLN A 255 -6.02 11.94 18.33
C GLN A 255 -5.88 13.00 17.23
N ARG A 256 -5.56 14.23 17.61
CA ARG A 256 -5.31 15.33 16.70
C ARG A 256 -3.81 15.48 16.49
N PHE A 257 -3.40 15.59 15.25
CA PHE A 257 -2.02 15.83 14.86
C PHE A 257 -1.97 16.58 13.54
N THR A 258 -0.85 17.21 13.26
CA THR A 258 -0.59 17.90 12.01
C THR A 258 0.48 17.14 11.23
N TRP A 259 0.29 17.02 9.92
CA TRP A 259 1.19 16.31 9.03
C TRP A 259 1.52 17.15 7.81
N TYR A 260 2.76 17.12 7.36
CA TYR A 260 3.27 17.97 6.27
C TYR A 260 3.99 17.17 5.19
N ASP A 261 3.59 15.93 4.95
CA ASP A 261 4.19 15.04 3.99
C ASP A 261 3.89 15.45 2.54
N GLY A 262 4.81 15.09 1.64
CA GLY A 262 4.61 15.17 0.19
C GLY A 262 3.84 13.98 -0.37
N ILE A 263 4.08 13.65 -1.65
CA ILE A 263 3.44 12.49 -2.29
C ILE A 263 3.69 11.22 -1.49
N PHE A 264 2.58 10.54 -1.17
CA PHE A 264 2.61 9.39 -0.28
C PHE A 264 2.17 8.10 -0.98
N SER A 265 1.26 8.22 -1.94
CA SER A 265 0.70 7.09 -2.66
C SER A 265 0.86 7.24 -4.16
N VAL A 266 1.04 6.11 -4.83
CA VAL A 266 1.09 5.98 -6.28
C VAL A 266 0.23 4.78 -6.70
N ALA A 267 -0.56 4.94 -7.77
CA ALA A 267 -1.35 3.87 -8.35
C ALA A 267 -1.24 3.89 -9.89
N LEU A 268 -1.17 2.71 -10.47
CA LEU A 268 -1.07 2.53 -11.90
C LEU A 268 -2.45 2.30 -12.50
N GLY A 269 -2.92 3.24 -13.30
CA GLY A 269 -4.20 3.20 -14.00
C GLY A 269 -4.26 2.20 -15.16
N GLY A 270 -5.40 2.15 -15.80
CA GLY A 270 -5.61 1.31 -17.00
C GLY A 270 -4.78 1.76 -18.19
N ARG A 271 -4.65 0.87 -19.15
CA ARG A 271 -4.04 1.20 -20.47
C ARG A 271 -4.97 2.14 -21.24
N TRP A 272 -4.41 3.11 -21.92
CA TRP A 272 -5.20 4.03 -22.75
C TRP A 272 -5.88 3.33 -23.94
N GLN A 273 -5.22 2.29 -24.47
CA GLN A 273 -5.74 1.39 -25.49
C GLN A 273 -5.19 -0.01 -25.22
N GLU A 274 -5.89 -1.06 -25.62
CA GLU A 274 -5.45 -2.46 -25.39
C GLU A 274 -4.06 -2.76 -25.96
N SER A 275 -3.75 -2.19 -27.13
CA SER A 275 -2.45 -2.34 -27.81
C SER A 275 -1.35 -1.44 -27.23
N SER A 276 -1.71 -0.47 -26.38
CA SER A 276 -0.76 0.49 -25.81
C SER A 276 -0.19 0.00 -24.48
N THR A 277 1.08 0.30 -24.24
CA THR A 277 1.69 0.18 -22.92
C THR A 277 1.51 1.46 -22.08
N GLU A 278 0.96 2.53 -22.68
CA GLU A 278 0.75 3.80 -22.02
C GLU A 278 -0.40 3.73 -21.02
N ARG A 279 -0.14 4.22 -19.83
CA ARG A 279 -1.06 4.24 -18.70
C ARG A 279 -1.01 5.58 -17.97
N THR A 280 -2.08 5.91 -17.28
CA THR A 280 -2.06 7.00 -16.30
C THR A 280 -1.45 6.50 -14.99
N VAL A 281 -0.54 7.26 -14.43
CA VAL A 281 -0.04 7.10 -13.06
C VAL A 281 -0.70 8.17 -12.22
N TYR A 282 -1.38 7.75 -11.15
CA TYR A 282 -2.07 8.60 -10.19
C TYR A 282 -1.21 8.80 -8.96
N LEU A 283 -1.19 10.00 -8.40
CA LEU A 283 -0.33 10.40 -7.29
C LEU A 283 -1.06 11.35 -6.36
N HIS A 284 -0.89 11.19 -5.05
CA HIS A 284 -1.32 12.21 -4.08
C HIS A 284 -0.45 12.21 -2.81
N ALA A 285 -0.40 13.35 -2.12
CA ALA A 285 0.10 13.46 -0.76
C ALA A 285 -0.96 12.99 0.24
N MET A 286 -0.57 12.43 1.39
CA MET A 286 -1.53 12.07 2.43
C MET A 286 -2.21 13.33 2.99
N ALA A 287 -1.46 14.39 3.23
CA ALA A 287 -2.00 15.69 3.66
C ALA A 287 -2.53 16.51 2.47
N SER A 288 -3.38 15.88 1.66
CA SER A 288 -4.05 16.47 0.49
C SER A 288 -5.37 15.76 0.19
N VAL A 289 -6.27 16.44 -0.48
CA VAL A 289 -7.50 15.85 -1.04
C VAL A 289 -7.50 15.89 -2.57
N SER A 290 -6.41 16.37 -3.16
CA SER A 290 -6.24 16.46 -4.60
C SER A 290 -5.70 15.17 -5.19
N GLU A 291 -5.88 15.00 -6.51
CA GLU A 291 -5.29 13.91 -7.27
C GLU A 291 -4.50 14.45 -8.45
N ILE A 292 -3.35 13.85 -8.71
CA ILE A 292 -2.42 14.20 -9.76
C ILE A 292 -2.32 13.02 -10.73
N ALA A 293 -2.27 13.32 -12.03
CA ALA A 293 -2.11 12.33 -13.07
C ALA A 293 -0.93 12.67 -13.99
N VAL A 294 -0.19 11.65 -14.39
CA VAL A 294 0.88 11.75 -15.38
C VAL A 294 0.93 10.46 -16.21
N SER A 295 1.40 10.55 -17.47
CA SER A 295 1.65 9.35 -18.28
C SER A 295 2.88 8.59 -17.77
N ASN A 296 2.79 7.25 -17.70
CA ASN A 296 3.95 6.41 -17.40
C ASN A 296 5.10 6.61 -18.39
N ARG A 297 4.81 6.97 -19.65
CA ARG A 297 5.86 7.27 -20.66
C ARG A 297 6.75 8.44 -20.27
N ILE A 298 6.17 9.45 -19.61
CA ILE A 298 6.95 10.57 -19.07
C ILE A 298 7.87 10.05 -17.97
N LEU A 299 7.33 9.26 -17.05
CA LEU A 299 8.08 8.73 -15.90
C LEU A 299 9.17 7.73 -16.30
N GLN A 300 8.94 6.95 -17.35
CA GLN A 300 9.89 5.96 -17.89
C GLN A 300 11.02 6.60 -18.72
N ASN A 301 10.97 7.91 -18.94
CA ASN A 301 11.98 8.60 -19.73
C ASN A 301 13.03 9.28 -18.82
N GLU A 302 14.15 8.60 -18.61
CA GLU A 302 15.27 9.09 -17.83
C GLU A 302 15.82 10.44 -18.37
N THR A 303 15.89 10.59 -19.69
CA THR A 303 16.38 11.82 -20.32
C THR A 303 15.48 13.02 -19.96
N LEU A 304 14.16 12.85 -19.96
CA LEU A 304 13.26 13.91 -19.53
C LEU A 304 13.48 14.27 -18.06
N ALA A 305 13.67 13.28 -17.20
CA ALA A 305 13.91 13.50 -15.78
C ALA A 305 15.16 14.38 -15.55
N GLN A 306 16.21 14.18 -16.35
CA GLN A 306 17.46 14.96 -16.30
C GLN A 306 17.30 16.41 -16.79
N LEU A 307 16.34 16.69 -17.65
CA LEU A 307 16.08 18.03 -18.17
C LEU A 307 15.38 18.96 -17.17
N GLY A 308 14.83 18.40 -16.09
CA GLY A 308 14.23 19.16 -15.01
C GLY A 308 12.78 19.57 -15.23
N ASN A 309 12.14 20.05 -14.14
CA ASN A 309 10.70 20.36 -14.09
C ASN A 309 10.24 21.39 -15.14
N GLY A 310 11.09 22.31 -15.55
CA GLY A 310 10.77 23.27 -16.61
C GLY A 310 10.38 22.63 -17.94
N VAL A 311 10.83 21.39 -18.20
CA VAL A 311 10.55 20.65 -19.43
C VAL A 311 9.34 19.72 -19.27
N TYR A 312 9.30 18.93 -18.20
CA TYR A 312 8.27 17.91 -18.02
C TYR A 312 7.09 18.37 -17.15
N GLY A 313 7.20 19.52 -16.46
CA GLY A 313 6.20 19.93 -15.45
C GLY A 313 4.78 19.99 -15.97
N SER A 314 4.57 20.47 -17.20
CA SER A 314 3.22 20.52 -17.81
C SER A 314 2.58 19.16 -18.09
N ALA A 315 3.36 18.07 -18.03
CA ALA A 315 2.81 16.72 -18.18
C ALA A 315 2.10 16.21 -16.93
N PHE A 316 2.40 16.80 -15.76
CA PHE A 316 1.67 16.52 -14.51
C PHE A 316 0.38 17.35 -14.46
N ARG A 317 -0.74 16.67 -14.33
CA ARG A 317 -2.06 17.29 -14.34
C ARG A 317 -2.71 17.19 -12.97
N HIS A 318 -3.17 18.31 -12.44
CA HIS A 318 -4.06 18.34 -11.28
C HIS A 318 -5.47 18.01 -11.75
N LEU A 319 -6.06 16.92 -11.25
CA LEU A 319 -7.38 16.44 -11.70
C LEU A 319 -8.54 17.14 -10.99
N GLY A 320 -8.34 17.58 -9.74
CA GLY A 320 -9.36 18.16 -8.88
C GLY A 320 -9.20 17.68 -7.44
N ALA A 321 -10.29 17.72 -6.67
CA ALA A 321 -10.30 17.38 -5.26
C ALA A 321 -11.44 16.39 -4.92
N ARG A 322 -11.18 15.46 -3.98
CA ARG A 322 -12.15 14.48 -3.45
C ARG A 322 -13.17 15.09 -2.48
N GLY A 323 -12.89 16.25 -1.92
CA GLY A 323 -13.71 16.88 -0.89
C GLY A 323 -13.08 16.82 0.51
N PRO A 324 -13.72 17.44 1.52
CA PRO A 324 -13.15 17.55 2.86
C PRO A 324 -13.03 16.20 3.57
N ASN A 325 -11.99 16.07 4.41
CA ASN A 325 -11.69 14.89 5.23
C ASN A 325 -11.39 13.61 4.44
N THR A 326 -11.02 13.71 3.17
CA THR A 326 -10.69 12.58 2.31
C THR A 326 -9.18 12.35 2.15
N GLN A 327 -8.39 12.83 3.11
CA GLN A 327 -6.95 12.57 3.14
C GLN A 327 -6.68 11.07 3.11
N SER A 328 -5.84 10.61 2.16
CA SER A 328 -5.67 9.20 1.87
C SER A 328 -4.24 8.73 2.03
N SER A 329 -4.05 7.63 2.77
CA SER A 329 -2.74 7.00 2.96
C SER A 329 -2.34 6.09 1.80
N SER A 330 -3.30 5.59 1.02
CA SER A 330 -3.06 4.66 -0.07
C SER A 330 -4.21 4.69 -1.06
N HIS A 331 -3.93 4.41 -2.33
CA HIS A 331 -4.95 4.19 -3.33
C HIS A 331 -4.54 3.07 -4.28
N ALA A 332 -5.51 2.46 -4.95
CA ALA A 332 -5.29 1.40 -5.89
C ALA A 332 -6.35 1.41 -7.00
N TYR A 333 -5.92 1.16 -8.21
CA TYR A 333 -6.77 1.18 -9.40
C TYR A 333 -7.22 -0.22 -9.79
N ASP A 334 -8.52 -0.40 -9.99
CA ASP A 334 -9.09 -1.63 -10.54
C ASP A 334 -9.20 -1.54 -12.07
N PRO A 335 -8.41 -2.32 -12.81
CA PRO A 335 -8.42 -2.29 -14.27
C PRO A 335 -9.69 -2.92 -14.88
N ILE A 336 -10.50 -3.64 -14.11
CA ILE A 336 -11.73 -4.28 -14.58
C ILE A 336 -12.86 -3.25 -14.63
N THR A 337 -13.02 -2.46 -13.57
CA THR A 337 -14.10 -1.48 -13.44
C THR A 337 -13.69 -0.07 -13.81
N GLY A 338 -12.40 0.23 -13.90
CA GLY A 338 -11.90 1.59 -14.11
C GLY A 338 -12.02 2.47 -12.87
N VAL A 339 -12.16 1.88 -11.69
CA VAL A 339 -12.36 2.58 -10.41
C VAL A 339 -11.05 2.69 -9.65
N LEU A 340 -10.78 3.87 -9.11
CA LEU A 340 -9.70 4.15 -8.19
C LEU A 340 -10.25 4.18 -6.76
N PHE A 341 -9.70 3.36 -5.88
CA PHE A 341 -10.10 3.26 -4.47
C PHE A 341 -9.12 3.99 -3.57
N TYR A 342 -9.59 4.58 -2.48
CA TYR A 342 -8.81 5.40 -1.55
C TYR A 342 -8.96 4.93 -0.11
N ALA A 343 -7.85 4.80 0.60
CA ALA A 343 -7.81 4.53 2.04
C ALA A 343 -7.84 5.86 2.81
N GLU A 344 -9.04 6.34 3.17
CA GLU A 344 -9.27 7.67 3.72
C GLU A 344 -9.09 7.69 5.24
N VAL A 345 -7.96 8.18 5.71
CA VAL A 345 -7.57 8.12 7.13
C VAL A 345 -8.37 9.03 8.05
N ASN A 346 -8.76 10.21 7.56
CA ASN A 346 -9.52 11.20 8.36
C ASN A 346 -11.02 10.87 8.45
N ARG A 347 -11.53 10.00 7.56
CA ARG A 347 -12.94 9.57 7.52
C ARG A 347 -13.16 8.17 8.02
N ASN A 348 -12.11 7.41 8.34
CA ASN A 348 -12.19 5.98 8.65
C ASN A 348 -12.98 5.22 7.58
N SER A 349 -12.66 5.46 6.31
CA SER A 349 -13.44 4.97 5.17
C SER A 349 -12.57 4.46 4.03
N ILE A 350 -13.21 3.72 3.14
CA ILE A 350 -12.73 3.49 1.80
C ILE A 350 -13.59 4.30 0.85
N GLY A 351 -12.96 5.28 0.22
CA GLY A 351 -13.55 6.05 -0.87
C GLY A 351 -13.31 5.40 -2.23
N CYS A 352 -14.00 5.87 -3.25
CA CYS A 352 -13.80 5.43 -4.62
C CYS A 352 -14.18 6.51 -5.63
N TRP A 353 -13.55 6.45 -6.81
CA TRP A 353 -13.83 7.32 -7.94
C TRP A 353 -13.72 6.54 -9.26
N ASN A 354 -14.75 6.66 -10.11
CA ASN A 354 -14.70 6.14 -11.46
C ASN A 354 -13.88 7.08 -12.35
N THR A 355 -12.77 6.59 -12.90
CA THR A 355 -11.82 7.41 -13.67
C THR A 355 -12.38 7.94 -15.00
N ASN A 356 -13.56 7.47 -15.43
CA ASN A 356 -14.29 7.98 -16.59
C ASN A 356 -15.18 9.20 -16.24
N ARG A 357 -15.23 9.62 -14.97
CA ARG A 357 -15.97 10.77 -14.50
C ARG A 357 -15.02 11.93 -14.13
N PRO A 358 -15.46 13.18 -14.18
CA PRO A 358 -14.67 14.29 -13.63
C PRO A 358 -14.29 14.04 -12.17
N PHE A 359 -13.06 14.40 -11.78
CA PHE A 359 -12.60 14.25 -10.40
C PHE A 359 -13.13 15.40 -9.53
N THR A 360 -14.29 15.20 -8.96
CA THR A 360 -15.00 16.17 -8.11
C THR A 360 -15.60 15.48 -6.89
N PRO A 361 -15.91 16.21 -5.81
CA PRO A 361 -16.55 15.62 -4.63
C PRO A 361 -17.85 14.85 -4.93
N ASP A 362 -18.65 15.31 -5.90
CA ASP A 362 -19.93 14.70 -6.27
C ASP A 362 -19.76 13.34 -6.97
N ASN A 363 -18.60 13.10 -7.57
CA ASN A 363 -18.24 11.84 -8.22
C ASN A 363 -17.38 10.93 -7.31
N HIS A 364 -17.21 11.31 -6.05
CA HIS A 364 -16.44 10.54 -5.05
C HIS A 364 -17.39 9.81 -4.10
N GLY A 365 -17.44 8.49 -4.20
CA GLY A 365 -18.29 7.62 -3.41
C GLY A 365 -17.58 7.06 -2.17
N ILE A 366 -18.37 6.46 -1.27
CA ILE A 366 -17.87 5.73 -0.10
C ILE A 366 -18.25 4.26 -0.26
N VAL A 367 -17.25 3.39 -0.31
CA VAL A 367 -17.43 1.93 -0.33
C VAL A 367 -17.79 1.40 1.05
N HIS A 368 -17.08 1.88 2.06
CA HIS A 368 -17.27 1.47 3.44
C HIS A 368 -16.76 2.54 4.40
N LEU A 369 -17.46 2.72 5.50
CA LEU A 369 -17.11 3.62 6.59
C LEU A 369 -17.37 2.92 7.92
N ASP A 370 -16.37 2.89 8.80
CA ASP A 370 -16.50 2.34 10.13
C ASP A 370 -15.56 3.07 11.10
N ASN A 371 -16.14 3.69 12.14
CA ASN A 371 -15.38 4.50 13.08
C ASN A 371 -14.73 3.69 14.20
N ASP A 372 -15.03 2.41 14.31
CA ASP A 372 -14.52 1.53 15.34
C ASP A 372 -13.48 0.55 14.79
N GLU A 373 -13.78 -0.09 13.65
CA GLU A 373 -12.93 -1.13 13.07
C GLU A 373 -11.99 -0.61 11.98
N MET A 374 -12.32 0.54 11.33
CA MET A 374 -11.56 1.08 10.20
C MET A 374 -10.73 2.33 10.56
N ILE A 375 -10.26 2.40 11.77
CA ILE A 375 -9.44 3.53 12.20
C ILE A 375 -8.07 3.46 11.51
N TYR A 376 -7.72 4.50 10.74
CA TYR A 376 -6.47 4.62 10.01
C TYR A 376 -6.24 3.48 9.00
N PRO A 377 -6.99 3.42 7.89
CA PRO A 377 -6.70 2.46 6.83
C PRO A 377 -5.29 2.70 6.26
N ALA A 378 -4.36 1.80 6.58
CA ALA A 378 -2.94 2.00 6.38
C ALA A 378 -2.47 1.66 4.96
N ASP A 379 -3.05 0.64 4.33
CA ASP A 379 -2.70 0.21 2.98
C ASP A 379 -3.91 -0.33 2.23
N LEU A 380 -3.86 -0.24 0.90
CA LEU A 380 -4.89 -0.73 0.01
C LEU A 380 -4.23 -1.34 -1.22
N ARG A 381 -4.49 -2.62 -1.49
CA ARG A 381 -3.97 -3.34 -2.65
C ARG A 381 -5.09 -4.09 -3.36
N LEU A 382 -5.01 -4.11 -4.66
CA LEU A 382 -5.90 -4.90 -5.50
C LEU A 382 -5.21 -6.20 -5.92
N ASN A 383 -5.97 -7.29 -5.85
CA ASN A 383 -5.55 -8.55 -6.43
C ASN A 383 -6.13 -8.69 -7.85
N ARG A 384 -5.38 -9.29 -8.78
CA ARG A 384 -5.80 -9.53 -10.17
C ARG A 384 -7.04 -10.43 -10.32
N THR A 385 -7.45 -11.10 -9.24
CA THR A 385 -8.65 -11.95 -9.21
C THR A 385 -9.87 -11.23 -8.66
N ALA A 386 -9.93 -9.90 -8.74
CA ALA A 386 -11.03 -9.06 -8.29
C ALA A 386 -11.29 -9.07 -6.77
N VAL A 387 -10.30 -9.45 -5.97
CA VAL A 387 -10.39 -9.45 -4.50
C VAL A 387 -9.43 -8.42 -3.93
N ASN A 388 -9.94 -7.48 -3.15
CA ASN A 388 -9.17 -6.41 -2.54
C ASN A 388 -8.78 -6.79 -1.13
N TYR A 389 -7.49 -6.65 -0.77
CA TYR A 389 -6.99 -6.83 0.59
C TYR A 389 -6.62 -5.50 1.19
N ARG A 390 -6.96 -5.32 2.47
CA ARG A 390 -6.75 -4.07 3.20
C ARG A 390 -6.29 -4.37 4.62
N ILE A 391 -5.39 -3.56 5.14
CA ILE A 391 -4.99 -3.64 6.56
C ILE A 391 -5.43 -2.37 7.27
N TRP A 392 -6.07 -2.57 8.44
CA TRP A 392 -6.41 -1.51 9.38
C TRP A 392 -6.02 -1.93 10.79
N ARG A 393 -5.27 -1.08 11.47
CA ARG A 393 -4.76 -1.42 12.79
C ARG A 393 -4.15 -2.83 12.80
N GLN A 394 -4.93 -3.79 13.29
CA GLN A 394 -4.55 -5.19 13.41
C GLN A 394 -5.52 -6.12 12.65
N SER A 395 -6.17 -5.62 11.61
CA SER A 395 -7.16 -6.40 10.85
C SER A 395 -6.90 -6.32 9.35
N ALA A 396 -7.11 -7.42 8.65
CA ALA A 396 -7.07 -7.51 7.19
C ALA A 396 -8.47 -7.87 6.66
N PHE A 397 -8.95 -7.13 5.68
CA PHE A 397 -10.27 -7.28 5.09
C PHE A 397 -10.18 -7.56 3.60
N ARG A 398 -11.22 -8.18 3.07
CA ARG A 398 -11.42 -8.45 1.66
C ARG A 398 -12.74 -7.82 1.20
N ALA A 399 -12.74 -7.16 0.04
CA ALA A 399 -13.97 -6.76 -0.63
C ALA A 399 -14.11 -7.52 -1.94
N ALA A 400 -15.30 -7.94 -2.27
CA ALA A 400 -15.61 -8.37 -3.62
C ALA A 400 -15.61 -7.16 -4.56
N ALA A 401 -15.15 -7.36 -5.79
CA ALA A 401 -15.23 -6.34 -6.82
C ALA A 401 -16.69 -6.17 -7.22
N GLY A 402 -17.23 -5.01 -7.04
CA GLY A 402 -18.58 -4.66 -7.51
C GLY A 402 -19.15 -3.40 -6.86
N THR A 403 -19.29 -2.35 -7.60
CA THR A 403 -20.55 -1.64 -7.80
C THR A 403 -20.91 -0.41 -6.97
N ILE A 404 -20.04 0.26 -6.22
CA ILE A 404 -20.50 1.49 -5.52
C ILE A 404 -20.11 2.79 -6.26
N CYS A 405 -19.18 2.71 -7.18
CA CYS A 405 -18.70 3.88 -7.95
C CYS A 405 -18.95 3.80 -9.46
N GLU A 406 -19.94 3.05 -9.91
CA GLU A 406 -20.39 3.04 -11.30
C GLU A 406 -21.17 4.29 -11.71
#